data_2e72ffc9e96384363d8eb2968979b8de
#
_entry.id   2e72ffc9e96384363d8eb2968979b8de
#
_cell.length_a   1.000
_cell.length_b   1.000
_cell.length_c   1.000
_cell.angle_alpha   90.00
_cell.angle_beta   90.00
_cell.angle_gamma   90.00
#
_symmetry.space_group_name_H-M   'P 1'
#
loop_
_entity.id
_entity.type
_entity.pdbx_description
1 polymer ?
#
loop_
_entity_poly.entity_id
_entity_poly.type
_entity_poly.pdbx_seq_one_letter_code
_entity_poly.pdbx_strand_id
1 'polypeptide(L)'
;MKNDGKAALANLTASAGKTFGAFLAQQTPEAYEDAVALIEECRAAGHRVHVTGIGKPGHVAGYGASLLSSTGTPSYFLHGTEAVHGSCGQLEEGDVVIAISNSGETAELKATVLAVKNNGCRVIGITGNAESWLAKESDALLLAHVDEEGGPLNRAPRNSVLAEMFVLQALSAILQADVAQTPAQYVRRHPGGALGKIRDNER
;
A
#
# COMPACT_ATOMS: atom_id res chain seq x y z
N MET A 1 34.72 -0.78 5.65
CA MET A 1 33.92 -0.71 4.41
C MET A 1 34.83 -0.42 3.25
N LYS A 2 34.67 -1.12 2.11
CA LYS A 2 35.40 -0.85 0.86
C LYS A 2 34.97 0.49 0.25
N ASN A 3 35.82 1.12 -0.57
CA ASN A 3 35.52 2.42 -1.19
C ASN A 3 34.24 2.37 -2.04
N ASP A 4 34.02 1.30 -2.80
CA ASP A 4 32.80 1.12 -3.62
C ASP A 4 31.53 1.08 -2.77
N GLY A 5 31.57 0.49 -1.56
CA GLY A 5 30.45 0.49 -0.64
C GLY A 5 30.12 1.87 -0.06
N LYS A 6 31.14 2.72 0.15
CA LYS A 6 30.95 4.11 0.58
C LYS A 6 30.28 4.94 -0.54
N ALA A 7 30.78 4.80 -1.76
CA ALA A 7 30.19 5.46 -2.92
C ALA A 7 28.75 5.01 -3.17
N ALA A 8 28.47 3.70 -3.06
CA ALA A 8 27.14 3.17 -3.22
C ALA A 8 26.14 3.73 -2.19
N LEU A 9 26.54 3.89 -0.91
CA LEU A 9 25.70 4.52 0.11
C LEU A 9 25.44 6.00 -0.22
N ALA A 10 26.48 6.75 -0.59
CA ALA A 10 26.34 8.17 -0.94
C ALA A 10 25.39 8.36 -2.14
N ASN A 11 25.55 7.53 -3.19
CA ASN A 11 24.67 7.55 -4.37
C ASN A 11 23.23 7.18 -4.02
N LEU A 12 23.02 6.15 -3.20
CA LEU A 12 21.68 5.76 -2.76
C LEU A 12 21.00 6.87 -1.96
N THR A 13 21.72 7.51 -1.04
CA THR A 13 21.18 8.62 -0.23
C THR A 13 20.80 9.81 -1.12
N ALA A 14 21.66 10.19 -2.07
CA ALA A 14 21.39 11.29 -3.00
C ALA A 14 20.20 10.98 -3.90
N SER A 15 20.15 9.77 -4.47
CA SER A 15 19.05 9.30 -5.30
C SER A 15 17.72 9.28 -4.52
N ALA A 16 17.72 8.69 -3.33
CA ALA A 16 16.53 8.64 -2.48
C ALA A 16 16.02 10.05 -2.14
N GLY A 17 16.90 10.96 -1.74
CA GLY A 17 16.53 12.34 -1.42
C GLY A 17 15.89 13.07 -2.62
N LYS A 18 16.48 12.95 -3.81
CA LYS A 18 15.98 13.56 -5.04
C LYS A 18 14.65 12.94 -5.48
N THR A 19 14.65 11.62 -5.65
CA THR A 19 13.53 10.88 -6.26
C THR A 19 12.31 10.88 -5.33
N PHE A 20 12.51 10.63 -4.05
CA PHE A 20 11.43 10.65 -3.08
C PHE A 20 10.92 12.07 -2.82
N GLY A 21 11.79 13.08 -2.83
CA GLY A 21 11.37 14.49 -2.77
C GLY A 21 10.50 14.90 -3.94
N ALA A 22 10.84 14.49 -5.17
CA ALA A 22 10.01 14.72 -6.36
C ALA A 22 8.67 13.99 -6.28
N PHE A 23 8.67 12.75 -5.80
CA PHE A 23 7.46 11.98 -5.56
C PHE A 23 6.54 12.66 -4.53
N LEU A 24 7.08 13.10 -3.39
CA LEU A 24 6.29 13.77 -2.35
C LEU A 24 5.65 15.07 -2.85
N ALA A 25 6.33 15.81 -3.72
CA ALA A 25 5.80 17.05 -4.29
C ALA A 25 4.58 16.84 -5.20
N GLN A 26 4.32 15.60 -5.64
CA GLN A 26 3.17 15.25 -6.48
C GLN A 26 2.00 14.67 -5.66
N GLN A 27 2.17 14.48 -4.36
CA GLN A 27 1.11 13.95 -3.50
C GLN A 27 0.13 15.07 -3.15
N THR A 28 -1.11 14.92 -3.58
CA THR A 28 -2.20 15.86 -3.28
C THR A 28 -3.40 15.11 -2.71
N PRO A 29 -4.27 15.76 -1.92
CA PRO A 29 -5.48 15.13 -1.39
C PRO A 29 -6.35 14.50 -2.50
N GLU A 30 -6.50 15.19 -3.62
CA GLU A 30 -7.34 14.79 -4.76
C GLU A 30 -6.89 13.45 -5.36
N ALA A 31 -5.58 13.14 -5.29
CA ALA A 31 -5.04 11.88 -5.78
C ALA A 31 -5.53 10.65 -4.98
N TYR A 32 -6.10 10.86 -3.80
CA TYR A 32 -6.57 9.80 -2.92
C TYR A 32 -8.10 9.68 -2.85
N GLU A 33 -8.86 10.67 -3.35
CA GLU A 33 -10.31 10.75 -3.20
C GLU A 33 -11.05 9.49 -3.65
N ASP A 34 -10.77 8.98 -4.84
CA ASP A 34 -11.43 7.78 -5.38
C ASP A 34 -11.12 6.53 -4.54
N ALA A 35 -9.88 6.36 -4.11
CA ALA A 35 -9.48 5.22 -3.29
C ALA A 35 -10.09 5.28 -1.89
N VAL A 36 -10.16 6.47 -1.29
CA VAL A 36 -10.81 6.69 0.01
C VAL A 36 -12.29 6.41 -0.10
N ALA A 37 -12.99 6.95 -1.11
CA ALA A 37 -14.41 6.73 -1.33
C ALA A 37 -14.74 5.23 -1.47
N LEU A 38 -13.96 4.47 -2.25
CA LEU A 38 -14.12 3.03 -2.40
C LEU A 38 -14.00 2.27 -1.08
N ILE A 39 -13.02 2.64 -0.25
CA ILE A 39 -12.81 1.99 1.05
C ILE A 39 -13.93 2.35 2.02
N GLU A 40 -14.39 3.59 2.03
CA GLU A 40 -15.48 4.03 2.90
C GLU A 40 -16.81 3.37 2.53
N GLU A 41 -17.15 3.30 1.24
CA GLU A 41 -18.32 2.57 0.74
C GLU A 41 -18.26 1.08 1.14
N CYS A 42 -17.14 0.43 0.90
CA CYS A 42 -16.88 -0.97 1.28
C CYS A 42 -17.14 -1.19 2.78
N ARG A 43 -16.57 -0.34 3.64
CA ARG A 43 -16.72 -0.43 5.09
C ARG A 43 -18.14 -0.14 5.56
N ALA A 44 -18.81 0.86 4.98
CA ALA A 44 -20.19 1.20 5.29
C ALA A 44 -21.15 0.06 4.96
N ALA A 45 -20.86 -0.71 3.91
CA ALA A 45 -21.59 -1.90 3.53
C ALA A 45 -21.25 -3.16 4.36
N GLY A 46 -20.25 -3.09 5.25
CA GLY A 46 -19.82 -4.21 6.09
C GLY A 46 -18.82 -5.15 5.42
N HIS A 47 -18.29 -4.77 4.25
CA HIS A 47 -17.28 -5.51 3.51
C HIS A 47 -15.87 -5.27 4.04
N ARG A 48 -14.86 -5.94 3.44
CA ARG A 48 -13.49 -6.02 3.92
C ARG A 48 -12.53 -5.36 2.93
N VAL A 49 -11.40 -4.90 3.48
CA VAL A 49 -10.27 -4.44 2.68
C VAL A 49 -9.17 -5.50 2.70
N HIS A 50 -8.64 -5.83 1.52
CA HIS A 50 -7.50 -6.73 1.39
C HIS A 50 -6.34 -6.00 0.71
N VAL A 51 -5.10 -6.42 0.99
CA VAL A 51 -3.91 -5.85 0.36
C VAL A 51 -3.08 -6.98 -0.22
N THR A 52 -2.64 -6.85 -1.47
CA THR A 52 -1.89 -7.88 -2.18
C THR A 52 -0.75 -7.29 -3.02
N GLY A 53 0.20 -8.13 -3.38
CA GLY A 53 1.34 -7.82 -4.24
C GLY A 53 2.23 -9.03 -4.39
N ILE A 54 3.17 -8.97 -5.35
CA ILE A 54 4.11 -10.07 -5.64
C ILE A 54 5.54 -9.63 -5.33
N GLY A 55 6.33 -10.49 -4.70
CA GLY A 55 7.71 -10.20 -4.33
C GLY A 55 7.82 -9.10 -3.26
N LYS A 56 8.63 -8.06 -3.49
CA LYS A 56 8.81 -6.96 -2.52
C LYS A 56 7.52 -6.17 -2.28
N PRO A 57 6.71 -5.81 -3.30
CA PRO A 57 5.36 -5.27 -3.10
C PRO A 57 4.45 -6.16 -2.23
N GLY A 58 4.62 -7.49 -2.25
CA GLY A 58 3.89 -8.40 -1.33
C GLY A 58 4.25 -8.19 0.15
N HIS A 59 5.53 -7.90 0.45
CA HIS A 59 5.93 -7.53 1.81
C HIS A 59 5.40 -6.15 2.22
N VAL A 60 5.35 -5.20 1.28
CA VAL A 60 4.70 -3.89 1.47
C VAL A 60 3.20 -4.08 1.72
N ALA A 61 2.54 -4.98 1.00
CA ALA A 61 1.14 -5.31 1.19
C ALA A 61 0.84 -5.85 2.60
N GLY A 62 1.69 -6.75 3.11
CA GLY A 62 1.59 -7.25 4.49
C GLY A 62 1.73 -6.13 5.52
N TYR A 63 2.70 -5.21 5.32
CA TYR A 63 2.83 -4.01 6.13
C TYR A 63 1.57 -3.13 6.05
N GLY A 64 1.07 -2.86 4.83
CA GLY A 64 -0.12 -2.03 4.61
C GLY A 64 -1.37 -2.57 5.29
N ALA A 65 -1.62 -3.88 5.18
CA ALA A 65 -2.74 -4.53 5.85
C ALA A 65 -2.67 -4.38 7.39
N SER A 66 -1.47 -4.54 7.95
CA SER A 66 -1.22 -4.34 9.38
C SER A 66 -1.42 -2.88 9.81
N LEU A 67 -0.89 -1.93 9.03
CA LEU A 67 -1.01 -0.50 9.31
C LEU A 67 -2.47 -0.05 9.28
N LEU A 68 -3.19 -0.32 8.20
CA LEU A 68 -4.61 0.02 8.04
C LEU A 68 -5.47 -0.57 9.16
N SER A 69 -5.26 -1.83 9.53
CA SER A 69 -5.96 -2.49 10.63
C SER A 69 -5.73 -1.76 11.96
N SER A 70 -4.50 -1.37 12.25
CA SER A 70 -4.13 -0.71 13.51
C SER A 70 -4.69 0.71 13.60
N THR A 71 -4.85 1.39 12.48
CA THR A 71 -5.34 2.77 12.39
C THR A 71 -6.84 2.90 12.12
N GLY A 72 -7.58 1.80 12.13
CA GLY A 72 -9.05 1.89 12.14
C GLY A 72 -9.75 1.31 10.94
N THR A 73 -9.02 0.85 9.93
CA THR A 73 -9.55 0.18 8.74
C THR A 73 -9.17 -1.29 8.77
N PRO A 74 -10.04 -2.20 9.27
CA PRO A 74 -9.75 -3.63 9.30
C PRO A 74 -9.37 -4.13 7.91
N SER A 75 -8.15 -4.61 7.78
CA SER A 75 -7.58 -5.00 6.50
C SER A 75 -6.81 -6.32 6.63
N TYR A 76 -6.77 -7.09 5.55
CA TYR A 76 -6.23 -8.44 5.53
C TYR A 76 -5.20 -8.57 4.40
N PHE A 77 -4.13 -9.31 4.66
CA PHE A 77 -3.19 -9.66 3.61
C PHE A 77 -3.74 -10.80 2.74
N LEU A 78 -3.80 -10.60 1.41
CA LEU A 78 -4.07 -11.62 0.43
C LEU A 78 -2.75 -12.01 -0.26
N HIS A 79 -2.33 -13.25 -0.11
CA HIS A 79 -1.11 -13.73 -0.76
C HIS A 79 -1.29 -13.81 -2.27
N GLY A 80 -0.51 -13.02 -3.03
CA GLY A 80 -0.75 -12.82 -4.46
C GLY A 80 -0.69 -14.10 -5.30
N THR A 81 0.23 -15.04 -5.03
CA THR A 81 0.28 -16.30 -5.78
C THR A 81 -0.71 -17.34 -5.28
N GLU A 82 -0.96 -17.41 -3.97
CA GLU A 82 -1.92 -18.36 -3.39
C GLU A 82 -3.38 -17.96 -3.68
N ALA A 83 -3.63 -16.71 -4.06
CA ALA A 83 -4.96 -16.23 -4.42
C ALA A 83 -5.63 -17.14 -5.47
N VAL A 84 -4.93 -17.44 -6.56
CA VAL A 84 -5.42 -18.31 -7.65
C VAL A 84 -5.43 -19.80 -7.32
N HIS A 85 -4.92 -20.18 -6.15
CA HIS A 85 -4.89 -21.56 -5.65
C HIS A 85 -5.82 -21.80 -4.44
N GLY A 86 -6.82 -20.93 -4.27
CA GLY A 86 -7.86 -21.07 -3.26
C GLY A 86 -7.92 -19.95 -2.22
N SER A 87 -6.85 -19.14 -2.05
CA SER A 87 -6.88 -18.05 -1.05
C SER A 87 -7.84 -16.91 -1.41
N CYS A 88 -8.32 -16.82 -2.65
CA CYS A 88 -9.47 -15.97 -3.00
C CYS A 88 -10.77 -16.36 -2.29
N GLY A 89 -10.84 -17.54 -1.66
CA GLY A 89 -11.96 -17.94 -0.80
C GLY A 89 -12.12 -17.07 0.46
N GLN A 90 -11.16 -16.18 0.77
CA GLN A 90 -11.31 -15.18 1.84
C GLN A 90 -12.05 -13.90 1.38
N LEU A 91 -12.33 -13.77 0.07
CA LEU A 91 -13.00 -12.62 -0.52
C LEU A 91 -14.51 -12.84 -0.59
N GLU A 92 -15.26 -11.76 -0.37
CA GLU A 92 -16.70 -11.68 -0.56
C GLU A 92 -17.01 -10.63 -1.63
N GLU A 93 -18.13 -10.79 -2.34
CA GLU A 93 -18.59 -9.77 -3.28
C GLU A 93 -18.76 -8.42 -2.57
N GLY A 94 -18.22 -7.35 -3.16
CA GLY A 94 -18.20 -6.00 -2.56
C GLY A 94 -16.95 -5.68 -1.74
N ASP A 95 -16.06 -6.64 -1.49
CA ASP A 95 -14.77 -6.36 -0.88
C ASP A 95 -13.90 -5.46 -1.79
N VAL A 96 -12.96 -4.74 -1.19
CA VAL A 96 -11.95 -3.93 -1.88
C VAL A 96 -10.57 -4.58 -1.74
N VAL A 97 -9.85 -4.71 -2.85
CA VAL A 97 -8.48 -5.24 -2.86
C VAL A 97 -7.51 -4.18 -3.36
N ILE A 98 -6.56 -3.79 -2.51
CA ILE A 98 -5.43 -2.91 -2.87
C ILE A 98 -4.35 -3.80 -3.48
N ALA A 99 -4.06 -3.63 -4.77
CA ALA A 99 -3.06 -4.40 -5.52
C ALA A 99 -1.82 -3.54 -5.81
N ILE A 100 -0.62 -4.03 -5.44
CA ILE A 100 0.62 -3.26 -5.50
C ILE A 100 1.59 -3.89 -6.49
N SER A 101 2.06 -3.09 -7.46
CA SER A 101 3.11 -3.47 -8.41
C SER A 101 3.74 -2.25 -9.05
N ASN A 102 5.04 -2.01 -8.85
CA ASN A 102 5.72 -0.86 -9.44
C ASN A 102 5.58 -0.81 -10.97
N SER A 103 5.79 -1.91 -11.67
CA SER A 103 5.60 -1.98 -13.14
C SER A 103 4.13 -2.00 -13.56
N GLY A 104 3.24 -2.52 -12.70
CA GLY A 104 1.85 -2.82 -13.03
C GLY A 104 1.65 -3.93 -14.07
N GLU A 105 2.73 -4.69 -14.40
CA GLU A 105 2.75 -5.69 -15.48
C GLU A 105 3.07 -7.11 -15.00
N THR A 106 3.23 -7.33 -13.69
CA THR A 106 3.59 -8.64 -13.11
C THR A 106 2.51 -9.68 -13.43
N ALA A 107 2.90 -10.76 -14.13
CA ALA A 107 1.95 -11.75 -14.65
C ALA A 107 1.14 -12.45 -13.56
N GLU A 108 1.77 -12.81 -12.45
CA GLU A 108 1.11 -13.44 -11.31
C GLU A 108 0.09 -12.48 -10.66
N LEU A 109 0.41 -11.18 -10.58
CA LEU A 109 -0.53 -10.20 -10.05
C LEU A 109 -1.72 -9.97 -10.99
N LYS A 110 -1.49 -10.01 -12.31
CA LYS A 110 -2.60 -9.95 -13.30
C LYS A 110 -3.58 -11.10 -13.06
N ALA A 111 -3.09 -12.32 -12.90
CA ALA A 111 -3.93 -13.48 -12.60
C ALA A 111 -4.72 -13.30 -11.29
N THR A 112 -4.06 -12.78 -10.25
CA THR A 112 -4.69 -12.47 -8.97
C THR A 112 -5.78 -11.40 -9.10
N VAL A 113 -5.50 -10.29 -9.77
CA VAL A 113 -6.46 -9.20 -9.98
C VAL A 113 -7.68 -9.67 -10.77
N LEU A 114 -7.48 -10.49 -11.81
CA LEU A 114 -8.60 -11.09 -12.54
C LEU A 114 -9.45 -12.01 -11.65
N ALA A 115 -8.83 -12.82 -10.80
CA ALA A 115 -9.55 -13.65 -9.84
C ALA A 115 -10.31 -12.81 -8.81
N VAL A 116 -9.73 -11.72 -8.31
CA VAL A 116 -10.36 -10.75 -7.42
C VAL A 116 -11.62 -10.15 -8.07
N LYS A 117 -11.51 -9.66 -9.31
CA LYS A 117 -12.65 -9.09 -10.06
C LYS A 117 -13.73 -10.13 -10.34
N ASN A 118 -13.35 -11.38 -10.63
CA ASN A 118 -14.31 -12.48 -10.83
C ASN A 118 -15.06 -12.86 -9.54
N ASN A 119 -14.54 -12.53 -8.37
CA ASN A 119 -15.24 -12.67 -7.08
C ASN A 119 -16.10 -11.43 -6.75
N GLY A 120 -16.30 -10.49 -7.67
CA GLY A 120 -17.13 -9.30 -7.46
C GLY A 120 -16.48 -8.21 -6.59
N CYS A 121 -15.15 -8.26 -6.40
CA CYS A 121 -14.41 -7.27 -5.62
C CYS A 121 -13.98 -6.08 -6.47
N ARG A 122 -13.84 -4.91 -5.84
CA ARG A 122 -13.26 -3.70 -6.42
C ARG A 122 -11.75 -3.66 -6.23
N VAL A 123 -11.03 -3.01 -7.13
CA VAL A 123 -9.57 -2.97 -7.13
C VAL A 123 -9.04 -1.53 -7.02
N ILE A 124 -8.17 -1.29 -6.04
CA ILE A 124 -7.35 -0.08 -5.96
C ILE A 124 -5.93 -0.47 -6.41
N GLY A 125 -5.43 0.11 -7.49
CA GLY A 125 -4.09 -0.13 -8.00
C GLY A 125 -3.07 0.85 -7.39
N ILE A 126 -1.96 0.32 -6.86
CA ILE A 126 -0.77 1.12 -6.51
C ILE A 126 0.33 0.74 -7.49
N THR A 127 0.73 1.66 -8.38
CA THR A 127 1.75 1.40 -9.39
C THR A 127 2.59 2.64 -9.71
N GLY A 128 3.82 2.44 -10.19
CA GLY A 128 4.68 3.51 -10.69
C GLY A 128 4.37 3.92 -12.14
N ASN A 129 3.47 3.22 -12.84
CA ASN A 129 3.15 3.45 -14.24
C ASN A 129 1.64 3.58 -14.48
N ALA A 130 1.19 4.82 -14.71
CA ALA A 130 -0.22 5.13 -14.96
C ALA A 130 -0.78 4.48 -16.24
N GLU A 131 0.08 4.09 -17.19
CA GLU A 131 -0.32 3.43 -18.43
C GLU A 131 -0.26 1.89 -18.34
N SER A 132 0.08 1.36 -17.17
CA SER A 132 0.19 -0.09 -16.97
C SER A 132 -1.16 -0.80 -17.04
N TRP A 133 -1.08 -2.12 -17.23
CA TRP A 133 -2.26 -2.98 -17.17
C TRP A 133 -2.98 -2.85 -15.82
N LEU A 134 -2.25 -2.85 -14.70
CA LEU A 134 -2.84 -2.70 -13.38
C LEU A 134 -3.61 -1.37 -13.24
N ALA A 135 -3.03 -0.27 -13.72
CA ALA A 135 -3.69 1.03 -13.69
C ALA A 135 -5.01 1.02 -14.45
N LYS A 136 -5.05 0.39 -15.64
CA LYS A 136 -6.24 0.31 -16.50
C LYS A 136 -7.33 -0.62 -15.96
N GLU A 137 -6.94 -1.65 -15.22
CA GLU A 137 -7.86 -2.61 -14.62
C GLU A 137 -8.38 -2.20 -13.24
N SER A 138 -7.82 -1.16 -12.64
CA SER A 138 -8.20 -0.69 -11.30
C SER A 138 -9.41 0.24 -11.34
N ASP A 139 -10.26 0.16 -10.32
CA ASP A 139 -11.40 1.06 -10.11
C ASP A 139 -10.95 2.42 -9.54
N ALA A 140 -9.81 2.43 -8.82
CA ALA A 140 -9.10 3.64 -8.41
C ALA A 140 -7.59 3.43 -8.52
N LEU A 141 -6.84 4.49 -8.80
CA LEU A 141 -5.39 4.44 -9.01
C LEU A 141 -4.67 5.37 -8.03
N LEU A 142 -3.69 4.83 -7.34
CA LEU A 142 -2.72 5.59 -6.54
C LEU A 142 -1.34 5.47 -7.19
N LEU A 143 -0.79 6.58 -7.67
CA LEU A 143 0.47 6.58 -8.39
C LEU A 143 1.66 6.66 -7.43
N ALA A 144 2.55 5.65 -7.49
CA ALA A 144 3.78 5.54 -6.72
C ALA A 144 5.02 5.62 -7.64
N HIS A 145 5.03 6.62 -8.54
CA HIS A 145 6.08 6.75 -9.55
C HIS A 145 7.41 7.22 -8.95
N VAL A 146 8.50 6.56 -9.37
CA VAL A 146 9.88 6.96 -9.10
C VAL A 146 10.73 6.79 -10.35
N ASP A 147 11.65 7.74 -10.60
CA ASP A 147 12.50 7.73 -11.80
C ASP A 147 13.60 6.66 -11.73
N GLU A 148 14.08 6.34 -10.52
CA GLU A 148 15.22 5.42 -10.33
C GLU A 148 15.18 4.73 -8.96
N GLU A 149 15.87 3.59 -8.87
CA GLU A 149 15.97 2.79 -7.64
C GLU A 149 17.22 3.12 -6.78
N GLY A 150 18.17 3.88 -7.32
CA GLY A 150 19.33 4.44 -6.62
C GLY A 150 20.43 3.47 -6.19
N GLY A 151 20.33 2.18 -6.51
CA GLY A 151 21.37 1.20 -6.20
C GLY A 151 22.40 1.04 -7.32
N PRO A 152 23.50 0.28 -7.10
CA PRO A 152 24.61 0.16 -8.06
C PRO A 152 24.20 -0.29 -9.47
N LEU A 153 23.12 -1.07 -9.59
CA LEU A 153 22.59 -1.53 -10.87
C LEU A 153 21.25 -0.83 -11.24
N ASN A 154 20.78 0.07 -10.42
CA ASN A 154 19.46 0.72 -10.59
C ASN A 154 18.30 -0.26 -10.87
N ARG A 155 18.32 -1.45 -10.23
CA ARG A 155 17.35 -2.53 -10.53
C ARG A 155 16.55 -3.01 -9.34
N ALA A 156 17.21 -3.17 -8.17
CA ALA A 156 16.54 -3.70 -7.00
C ALA A 156 15.54 -2.66 -6.48
N PRO A 157 14.28 -3.01 -6.26
CA PRO A 157 13.27 -2.11 -5.70
C PRO A 157 13.71 -1.53 -4.36
N ARG A 158 13.94 -0.23 -4.32
CA ARG A 158 14.32 0.58 -3.15
C ARG A 158 13.46 1.84 -3.07
N ASN A 159 13.67 2.78 -4.01
CA ASN A 159 12.89 4.01 -4.06
C ASN A 159 11.42 3.72 -4.39
N SER A 160 11.12 2.77 -5.28
CA SER A 160 9.75 2.34 -5.55
C SER A 160 9.06 1.78 -4.31
N VAL A 161 9.76 0.97 -3.51
CA VAL A 161 9.22 0.43 -2.23
C VAL A 161 8.93 1.55 -1.24
N LEU A 162 9.80 2.58 -1.15
CA LEU A 162 9.54 3.75 -0.29
C LEU A 162 8.28 4.50 -0.74
N ALA A 163 8.09 4.70 -2.05
CA ALA A 163 6.91 5.34 -2.59
C ALA A 163 5.63 4.51 -2.34
N GLU A 164 5.65 3.20 -2.61
CA GLU A 164 4.55 2.28 -2.31
C GLU A 164 4.16 2.30 -0.82
N MET A 165 5.15 2.26 0.07
CA MET A 165 4.92 2.37 1.52
C MET A 165 4.32 3.72 1.91
N PHE A 166 4.81 4.82 1.33
CA PHE A 166 4.29 6.14 1.62
C PHE A 166 2.83 6.29 1.19
N VAL A 167 2.46 5.79 0.00
CA VAL A 167 1.07 5.80 -0.47
C VAL A 167 0.14 5.10 0.52
N LEU A 168 0.54 3.93 1.04
CA LEU A 168 -0.23 3.23 2.07
C LEU A 168 -0.29 3.99 3.40
N GLN A 169 0.80 4.67 3.79
CA GLN A 169 0.84 5.50 4.99
C GLN A 169 -0.08 6.72 4.85
N ALA A 170 -0.05 7.39 3.70
CA ALA A 170 -0.92 8.53 3.41
C ALA A 170 -2.39 8.11 3.42
N LEU A 171 -2.74 7.02 2.71
CA LEU A 171 -4.09 6.45 2.71
C LEU A 171 -4.56 6.10 4.14
N SER A 172 -3.69 5.47 4.93
CA SER A 172 -3.96 5.14 6.34
C SER A 172 -4.19 6.39 7.19
N ALA A 173 -3.41 7.46 6.99
CA ALA A 173 -3.55 8.70 7.74
C ALA A 173 -4.86 9.42 7.42
N ILE A 174 -5.25 9.47 6.13
CA ILE A 174 -6.53 10.04 5.69
C ILE A 174 -7.70 9.27 6.33
N LEU A 175 -7.77 7.95 6.12
CA LEU A 175 -8.83 7.10 6.66
C LEU A 175 -8.90 7.13 8.19
N GLN A 176 -7.76 7.24 8.89
CA GLN A 176 -7.72 7.38 10.34
C GLN A 176 -8.32 8.72 10.81
N ALA A 177 -8.06 9.80 10.08
CA ALA A 177 -8.63 11.12 10.38
C ALA A 177 -10.14 11.12 10.16
N ASP A 178 -10.62 10.54 9.06
CA ASP A 178 -12.04 10.53 8.68
C ASP A 178 -12.91 9.70 9.66
N VAL A 179 -12.35 8.62 10.22
CA VAL A 179 -13.07 7.86 11.28
C VAL A 179 -12.92 8.45 12.66
N ALA A 180 -12.21 9.57 12.82
CA ALA A 180 -11.96 10.24 14.10
C ALA A 180 -11.49 9.27 15.20
N GLN A 181 -10.53 8.40 14.86
CA GLN A 181 -10.04 7.37 15.80
C GLN A 181 -9.48 8.00 17.09
N THR A 182 -10.07 7.66 18.22
CA THR A 182 -9.62 8.16 19.53
C THR A 182 -8.35 7.44 20.02
N PRO A 183 -7.55 8.09 20.91
CA PRO A 183 -6.41 7.43 21.56
C PRO A 183 -6.78 6.12 22.26
N ALA A 184 -7.94 6.08 22.93
CA ALA A 184 -8.44 4.88 23.60
C ALA A 184 -8.72 3.72 22.62
N GLN A 185 -9.27 4.03 21.44
CA GLN A 185 -9.49 3.04 20.38
C GLN A 185 -8.17 2.54 19.81
N TYR A 186 -7.18 3.43 19.62
CA TYR A 186 -5.85 3.07 19.14
C TYR A 186 -5.14 2.14 20.14
N VAL A 187 -5.07 2.52 21.41
CA VAL A 187 -4.46 1.73 22.50
C VAL A 187 -5.08 0.34 22.60
N ARG A 188 -6.41 0.22 22.47
CA ARG A 188 -7.10 -1.09 22.49
C ARG A 188 -6.62 -2.04 21.39
N ARG A 189 -6.17 -1.50 20.24
CA ARG A 189 -5.62 -2.29 19.12
C ARG A 189 -4.14 -2.60 19.28
N HIS A 190 -3.45 -1.94 20.22
CA HIS A 190 -2.03 -2.12 20.50
C HIS A 190 -1.81 -2.54 21.97
N PRO A 191 -2.33 -3.70 22.43
CA PRO A 191 -2.31 -4.06 23.86
C PRO A 191 -0.91 -4.31 24.41
N GLY A 192 0.10 -4.44 23.55
CA GLY A 192 1.50 -4.65 23.91
C GLY A 192 2.39 -3.43 23.70
N GLY A 193 3.46 -3.33 24.48
CA GLY A 193 4.51 -2.33 24.28
C GLY A 193 4.13 -0.89 24.66
N ALA A 194 4.95 0.06 24.22
CA ALA A 194 4.79 1.49 24.53
C ALA A 194 3.55 2.11 23.91
N LEU A 195 3.10 1.60 22.76
CA LEU A 195 1.91 2.09 22.05
C LEU A 195 0.60 1.70 22.72
N GLY A 196 0.61 0.72 23.63
CA GLY A 196 -0.54 0.28 24.41
C GLY A 196 -0.85 1.15 25.65
N LYS A 197 -0.29 2.36 25.74
CA LYS A 197 -0.50 3.28 26.85
C LYS A 197 -0.99 4.63 26.32
N ILE A 198 -2.05 5.16 26.94
CA ILE A 198 -2.51 6.53 26.69
C ILE A 198 -1.44 7.49 27.20
N ARG A 199 -1.02 8.43 26.38
CA ARG A 199 -0.05 9.47 26.71
C ARG A 199 -0.70 10.57 27.54
N ASP A 200 0.10 11.35 28.28
CA ASP A 200 -0.45 12.41 29.16
C ASP A 200 -1.16 13.52 28.38
N ASN A 201 -0.72 13.81 27.15
CA ASN A 201 -1.35 14.76 26.24
C ASN A 201 -2.58 14.23 25.48
N GLU A 202 -2.94 12.97 25.69
CA GLU A 202 -4.10 12.29 25.06
C GLU A 202 -5.24 12.01 26.04
N ARG A 203 -5.09 12.47 27.31
CA ARG A 203 -6.07 12.34 28.39
C ARG A 203 -7.09 13.47 28.40
#